data_4ae966bb5f675913608626e925c41023
#
_entry.id   4ae966bb5f675913608626e925c41023
#
_cell.length_a   1.000
_cell.length_b   1.000
_cell.length_c   1.000
_cell.angle_alpha   90.00
_cell.angle_beta   90.00
_cell.angle_gamma   90.00
#
_symmetry.space_group_name_H-M   'P 1'
#
loop_
_entity.id
_entity.type
_entity.pdbx_description
1 polymer ?
#
loop_
_entity_poly.entity_id
_entity_poly.type
_entity_poly.pdbx_seq_one_letter_code
_entity_poly.pdbx_strand_id
1 'polypeptide(L)'
;MKNMQSQSKPIVVVNADGLILGRMASKIAKRLLTGEEIVIVNAEKAVISGRKGNKITEAKEFLAVGGVGQGPLHQRRPDGVVRRTVRGMLPFKQPKGKLAYKHLKVFIGVPEDLKNRKMETVADAQSKKLKCSYFTVGEFSREIGWNEGE
;
A
#
# COMPACT_ATOMS: atom_id res chain seq x y z
N MET A 1 35.82 -7.98 19.27
CA MET A 1 35.05 -7.93 18.04
C MET A 1 33.64 -8.48 18.33
N LYS A 2 32.65 -7.62 18.49
CA LYS A 2 31.28 -8.06 18.72
C LYS A 2 30.67 -8.44 17.36
N ASN A 3 30.46 -9.75 17.14
CA ASN A 3 29.68 -10.27 16.03
C ASN A 3 28.26 -9.70 16.12
N MET A 4 27.97 -8.66 15.37
CA MET A 4 26.59 -8.24 15.08
C MET A 4 26.00 -9.29 14.13
N GLN A 5 25.52 -10.39 14.68
CA GLN A 5 24.60 -11.26 13.98
C GLN A 5 23.35 -10.42 13.73
N SER A 6 23.15 -10.00 12.48
CA SER A 6 21.89 -9.43 12.01
C SER A 6 20.82 -10.52 12.13
N GLN A 7 20.14 -10.55 13.26
CA GLN A 7 18.93 -11.36 13.40
C GLN A 7 17.95 -10.83 12.35
N SER A 8 17.82 -11.54 11.25
CA SER A 8 16.78 -11.29 10.25
C SER A 8 15.43 -11.46 10.95
N LYS A 9 14.75 -10.34 11.21
CA LYS A 9 13.41 -10.37 11.79
C LYS A 9 12.49 -11.15 10.85
N PRO A 10 11.54 -11.93 11.39
CA PRO A 10 10.62 -12.69 10.56
C PRO A 10 9.82 -11.74 9.67
N ILE A 11 9.75 -12.07 8.39
CA ILE A 11 8.95 -11.30 7.40
C ILE A 11 7.48 -11.61 7.66
N VAL A 12 6.69 -10.58 7.90
CA VAL A 12 5.24 -10.67 8.06
C VAL A 12 4.56 -10.42 6.72
N VAL A 13 3.72 -11.36 6.28
CA VAL A 13 2.94 -11.24 5.05
C VAL A 13 1.52 -10.83 5.40
N VAL A 14 1.07 -9.70 4.87
CA VAL A 14 -0.29 -9.16 5.08
C VAL A 14 -1.09 -9.28 3.78
N ASN A 15 -2.24 -9.94 3.85
CA ASN A 15 -3.17 -9.99 2.74
C ASN A 15 -4.07 -8.76 2.76
N ALA A 16 -4.02 -7.95 1.71
CA ALA A 16 -4.79 -6.71 1.58
C ALA A 16 -6.23 -6.93 1.07
N ASP A 17 -6.60 -8.16 0.73
CA ASP A 17 -7.92 -8.47 0.19
C ASP A 17 -9.04 -8.07 1.17
N GLY A 18 -9.93 -7.19 0.69
CA GLY A 18 -11.05 -6.68 1.47
C GLY A 18 -10.66 -5.76 2.64
N LEU A 19 -9.41 -5.30 2.71
CA LEU A 19 -8.97 -4.37 3.75
C LEU A 19 -9.11 -2.91 3.29
N ILE A 20 -9.60 -2.05 4.18
CA ILE A 20 -9.68 -0.60 3.93
C ILE A 20 -8.27 -0.03 3.89
N LEU A 21 -7.89 0.56 2.76
CA LEU A 21 -6.54 1.04 2.49
C LEU A 21 -5.98 1.95 3.60
N GLY A 22 -6.72 2.96 4.02
CA GLY A 22 -6.24 3.91 5.03
C GLY A 22 -6.02 3.27 6.41
N ARG A 23 -6.94 2.44 6.87
CA ARG A 23 -6.84 1.74 8.16
C ARG A 23 -5.72 0.70 8.16
N MET A 24 -5.61 -0.06 7.08
CA MET A 24 -4.50 -1.00 6.88
C MET A 24 -3.16 -0.27 6.89
N ALA A 25 -3.03 0.82 6.13
CA ALA A 25 -1.81 1.58 6.01
C ALA A 25 -1.37 2.17 7.36
N SER A 26 -2.29 2.68 8.18
CA SER A 26 -1.96 3.22 9.50
C SER A 26 -1.40 2.17 10.46
N LYS A 27 -1.99 0.97 10.47
CA LYS A 27 -1.51 -0.16 11.30
C LYS A 27 -0.13 -0.65 10.83
N ILE A 28 0.04 -0.79 9.51
CA ILE A 28 1.31 -1.20 8.90
C ILE A 28 2.40 -0.17 9.17
N ALA A 29 2.13 1.13 9.02
CA ALA A 29 3.10 2.18 9.30
C ALA A 29 3.60 2.12 10.76
N LYS A 30 2.70 1.89 11.71
CA LYS A 30 3.06 1.72 13.12
C LYS A 30 3.99 0.52 13.34
N ARG A 31 3.69 -0.63 12.72
CA ARG A 31 4.51 -1.84 12.81
C ARG A 31 5.88 -1.68 12.13
N LEU A 32 5.93 -0.99 11.00
CA LEU A 32 7.21 -0.67 10.33
C LEU A 32 8.12 0.20 11.20
N LEU A 33 7.55 1.14 11.95
CA LEU A 33 8.33 1.98 12.89
C LEU A 33 8.89 1.20 14.08
N THR A 34 8.30 0.05 14.45
CA THR A 34 8.87 -0.88 15.43
C THR A 34 9.98 -1.76 14.85
N GLY A 35 10.22 -1.65 13.53
CA GLY A 35 11.28 -2.34 12.81
C GLY A 35 10.88 -3.71 12.27
N GLU A 36 9.60 -3.99 12.11
CA GLU A 36 9.12 -5.20 11.42
C GLU A 36 9.34 -5.08 9.91
N GLU A 37 9.62 -6.21 9.25
CA GLU A 37 9.61 -6.32 7.79
C GLU A 37 8.25 -6.82 7.32
N ILE A 38 7.55 -6.01 6.51
CA ILE A 38 6.19 -6.31 6.09
C ILE A 38 6.10 -6.40 4.56
N VAL A 39 5.45 -7.46 4.11
CA VAL A 39 5.11 -7.66 2.70
C VAL A 39 3.60 -7.65 2.56
N ILE A 40 3.08 -6.76 1.73
CA ILE A 40 1.65 -6.69 1.40
C ILE A 40 1.43 -7.43 0.08
N VAL A 41 0.46 -8.33 0.06
CA VAL A 41 0.03 -9.06 -1.14
C VAL A 41 -1.41 -8.71 -1.49
N ASN A 42 -1.82 -8.95 -2.73
CA ASN A 42 -3.15 -8.60 -3.26
C ASN A 42 -3.48 -7.09 -3.13
N ALA A 43 -2.51 -6.22 -3.42
CA ALA A 43 -2.68 -4.77 -3.29
C ALA A 43 -3.86 -4.24 -4.10
N GLU A 44 -4.16 -4.83 -5.25
CA GLU A 44 -5.28 -4.49 -6.14
C GLU A 44 -6.66 -4.73 -5.51
N LYS A 45 -6.74 -5.63 -4.53
CA LYS A 45 -7.98 -5.99 -3.84
C LYS A 45 -8.24 -5.17 -2.56
N ALA A 46 -7.31 -4.30 -2.18
CA ALA A 46 -7.55 -3.35 -1.11
C ALA A 46 -8.72 -2.41 -1.47
N VAL A 47 -9.42 -1.91 -0.47
CA VAL A 47 -10.67 -1.17 -0.63
C VAL A 47 -10.46 0.31 -0.28
N ILE A 48 -11.01 1.18 -1.09
CA ILE A 48 -11.09 2.63 -0.84
C ILE A 48 -12.54 2.97 -0.55
N SER A 49 -12.79 3.58 0.61
CA SER A 49 -14.13 4.03 0.99
C SER A 49 -14.50 5.36 0.33
N GLY A 50 -15.76 5.51 -0.05
CA GLY A 50 -16.30 6.72 -0.64
C GLY A 50 -16.89 6.49 -2.03
N ARG A 51 -17.39 7.58 -2.64
CA ARG A 51 -17.96 7.54 -3.99
C ARG A 51 -16.85 7.44 -5.03
N LYS A 52 -16.88 6.38 -5.85
CA LYS A 52 -15.89 6.11 -6.89
C LYS A 52 -15.68 7.30 -7.82
N GLY A 53 -16.77 7.87 -8.35
CA GLY A 53 -16.70 8.98 -9.30
C GLY A 53 -15.94 10.20 -8.76
N ASN A 54 -16.24 10.62 -7.55
CA ASN A 54 -15.57 11.78 -6.93
C ASN A 54 -14.08 11.54 -6.75
N LYS A 55 -13.70 10.35 -6.27
CA LYS A 55 -12.29 10.00 -6.05
C LYS A 55 -11.49 9.90 -7.35
N ILE A 56 -12.11 9.38 -8.40
CA ILE A 56 -11.47 9.30 -9.72
C ILE A 56 -11.32 10.69 -10.35
N THR A 57 -12.34 11.55 -10.26
CA THR A 57 -12.25 12.93 -10.76
C THR A 57 -11.15 13.70 -10.06
N GLU A 58 -11.10 13.64 -8.72
CA GLU A 58 -10.04 14.25 -7.91
C GLU A 58 -8.64 13.75 -8.30
N ALA A 59 -8.50 12.44 -8.52
CA ALA A 59 -7.22 11.86 -8.94
C ALA A 59 -6.81 12.27 -10.36
N LYS A 60 -7.75 12.37 -11.30
CA LYS A 60 -7.48 12.82 -12.67
C LYS A 60 -7.09 14.31 -12.70
N GLU A 61 -7.76 15.15 -11.94
CA GLU A 61 -7.39 16.56 -11.78
C GLU A 61 -5.97 16.69 -11.22
N PHE A 62 -5.65 15.91 -10.21
CA PHE A 62 -4.31 15.89 -9.61
C PHE A 62 -3.22 15.43 -10.58
N LEU A 63 -3.52 14.47 -11.46
CA LEU A 63 -2.60 14.03 -12.52
C LEU A 63 -2.42 15.07 -13.64
N ALA A 64 -3.44 15.89 -13.89
CA ALA A 64 -3.42 16.92 -14.93
C ALA A 64 -2.64 18.19 -14.53
N VAL A 65 -2.36 18.38 -13.24
CA VAL A 65 -1.61 19.53 -12.73
C VAL A 65 -0.13 19.42 -13.10
N GLY A 66 0.41 20.47 -13.67
CA GLY A 66 1.82 20.60 -14.06
C GLY A 66 2.05 20.66 -15.56
N GLY A 67 3.27 20.98 -15.97
CA GLY A 67 3.69 21.02 -17.38
C GLY A 67 4.07 19.63 -17.90
N VAL A 68 4.00 19.47 -19.23
CA VAL A 68 4.43 18.26 -19.92
C VAL A 68 5.93 18.00 -19.65
N GLY A 69 6.25 16.80 -19.18
CA GLY A 69 7.63 16.38 -18.86
C GLY A 69 8.23 17.00 -17.59
N GLN A 70 7.45 17.78 -16.85
CA GLN A 70 7.87 18.41 -15.59
C GLN A 70 6.88 18.04 -14.48
N GLY A 71 7.35 18.09 -13.25
CA GLY A 71 6.53 17.86 -12.06
C GLY A 71 6.64 16.46 -11.48
N PRO A 72 5.99 16.19 -10.34
CA PRO A 72 6.06 14.91 -9.67
C PRO A 72 5.34 13.82 -10.46
N LEU A 73 5.96 12.64 -10.57
CA LEU A 73 5.34 11.45 -11.15
C LEU A 73 4.44 10.78 -10.11
N HIS A 74 3.15 10.68 -10.41
CA HIS A 74 2.19 10.02 -9.55
C HIS A 74 2.04 8.55 -9.90
N GLN A 75 1.96 7.70 -8.88
CA GLN A 75 1.81 6.27 -9.04
C GLN A 75 0.41 5.93 -9.56
N ARG A 76 0.35 5.12 -10.61
CA ARG A 76 -0.91 4.62 -11.19
C ARG A 76 -1.16 3.15 -10.89
N ARG A 77 -0.10 2.38 -10.66
CA ARG A 77 -0.18 0.95 -10.33
C ARG A 77 -0.72 0.74 -8.92
N PRO A 78 -1.51 -0.33 -8.66
CA PRO A 78 -2.08 -0.62 -7.34
C PRO A 78 -1.03 -0.75 -6.24
N ASP A 79 0.07 -1.42 -6.49
CA ASP A 79 1.18 -1.56 -5.54
C ASP A 79 1.80 -0.21 -5.19
N GLY A 80 2.01 0.65 -6.17
CA GLY A 80 2.50 2.00 -5.97
C GLY A 80 1.55 2.88 -5.17
N VAL A 81 0.24 2.77 -5.42
CA VAL A 81 -0.80 3.51 -4.68
C VAL A 81 -0.80 3.11 -3.20
N VAL A 82 -0.78 1.81 -2.90
CA VAL A 82 -0.73 1.31 -1.52
C VAL A 82 0.57 1.74 -0.84
N ARG A 83 1.70 1.56 -1.50
CA ARG A 83 3.01 1.94 -0.98
C ARG A 83 3.12 3.43 -0.69
N ARG A 84 2.58 4.28 -1.58
CA ARG A 84 2.53 5.73 -1.39
C ARG A 84 1.68 6.13 -0.20
N THR A 85 0.55 5.47 0.02
CA THR A 85 -0.34 5.71 1.16
C THR A 85 0.38 5.41 2.48
N VAL A 86 1.08 4.29 2.57
CA VAL A 86 1.88 3.96 3.76
C VAL A 86 3.01 4.96 3.96
N ARG A 87 3.70 5.36 2.88
CA ARG A 87 4.76 6.38 2.94
C ARG A 87 4.27 7.69 3.55
N GLY A 88 3.07 8.13 3.18
CA GLY A 88 2.46 9.36 3.71
C GLY A 88 2.18 9.31 5.21
N MET A 89 2.08 8.12 5.79
CA MET A 89 1.88 7.89 7.22
C MET A 89 3.17 7.68 8.01
N LEU A 90 4.31 7.61 7.32
CA LEU A 90 5.63 7.50 7.93
C LEU A 90 6.32 8.87 7.97
N PRO A 91 7.19 9.16 8.97
CA PRO A 91 8.01 10.37 9.00
C PRO A 91 9.15 10.27 7.96
N PHE A 92 8.80 10.27 6.68
CA PHE A 92 9.72 9.96 5.57
C PHE A 92 10.90 10.94 5.43
N LYS A 93 10.76 12.16 5.95
CA LYS A 93 11.86 13.14 5.96
C LYS A 93 12.96 12.79 6.96
N GLN A 94 12.65 12.02 7.99
CA GLN A 94 13.58 11.58 9.02
C GLN A 94 14.25 10.25 8.66
N PRO A 95 15.49 9.97 9.11
CA PRO A 95 16.16 8.69 8.86
C PRO A 95 15.36 7.47 9.31
N LYS A 96 14.68 7.58 10.47
CA LYS A 96 13.82 6.52 11.01
C LYS A 96 12.70 6.13 10.03
N GLY A 97 12.03 7.11 9.46
CA GLY A 97 10.94 6.86 8.49
C GLY A 97 11.45 6.30 7.17
N LYS A 98 12.62 6.73 6.70
CA LYS A 98 13.27 6.16 5.50
C LYS A 98 13.64 4.70 5.68
N LEU A 99 14.19 4.34 6.84
CA LEU A 99 14.50 2.94 7.17
C LEU A 99 13.23 2.10 7.26
N ALA A 100 12.20 2.57 7.97
CA ALA A 100 10.92 1.89 8.05
C ALA A 100 10.32 1.63 6.65
N TYR A 101 10.37 2.61 5.76
CA TYR A 101 9.86 2.47 4.40
C TYR A 101 10.63 1.44 3.56
N LYS A 102 11.93 1.24 3.79
CA LYS A 102 12.73 0.20 3.13
C LYS A 102 12.27 -1.22 3.50
N HIS A 103 11.71 -1.40 4.69
CA HIS A 103 11.19 -2.69 5.16
C HIS A 103 9.80 -3.03 4.61
N LEU A 104 9.22 -2.16 3.79
CA LEU A 104 7.93 -2.38 3.14
C LEU A 104 8.12 -2.86 1.71
N LYS A 105 7.50 -4.00 1.38
CA LYS A 105 7.32 -4.48 0.01
C LYS A 105 5.82 -4.64 -0.27
N VAL A 106 5.40 -4.32 -1.48
CA VAL A 106 3.99 -4.44 -1.89
C VAL A 106 3.95 -5.14 -3.23
N PHE A 107 3.07 -6.11 -3.37
CA PHE A 107 2.89 -6.88 -4.60
C PHE A 107 1.44 -6.89 -5.06
N ILE A 108 1.26 -6.93 -6.36
CA ILE A 108 -0.02 -7.23 -7.03
C ILE A 108 -0.15 -8.75 -7.07
N GLY A 109 -1.28 -9.27 -6.61
CA GLY A 109 -1.46 -10.71 -6.46
C GLY A 109 -0.57 -11.31 -5.36
N VAL A 110 -0.34 -12.59 -5.43
CA VAL A 110 0.52 -13.33 -4.49
C VAL A 110 1.68 -13.94 -5.25
N PRO A 111 2.93 -13.50 -5.01
CA PRO A 111 4.12 -14.12 -5.58
C PRO A 111 4.24 -15.61 -5.16
N GLU A 112 4.81 -16.43 -6.02
CA GLU A 112 4.96 -17.88 -5.77
C GLU A 112 5.72 -18.17 -4.47
N ASP A 113 6.76 -17.42 -4.18
CA ASP A 113 7.59 -17.52 -2.98
C ASP A 113 6.80 -17.31 -1.67
N LEU A 114 5.66 -16.63 -1.75
CA LEU A 114 4.85 -16.26 -0.59
C LEU A 114 3.56 -17.08 -0.44
N LYS A 115 3.20 -17.90 -1.44
CA LYS A 115 1.97 -18.73 -1.41
C LYS A 115 1.90 -19.66 -0.20
N ASN A 116 3.04 -20.20 0.22
CA ASN A 116 3.13 -21.18 1.33
C ASN A 116 3.35 -20.53 2.69
N ARG A 117 3.43 -19.19 2.78
CA ARG A 117 3.61 -18.48 4.04
C ARG A 117 2.25 -18.15 4.67
N LYS A 118 2.23 -18.16 6.00
CA LYS A 118 1.06 -17.70 6.77
C LYS A 118 0.82 -16.23 6.46
N MET A 119 -0.37 -15.91 5.98
CA MET A 119 -0.80 -14.54 5.71
C MET A 119 -1.63 -14.02 6.89
N GLU A 120 -1.30 -12.83 7.35
CA GLU A 120 -2.07 -12.13 8.37
C GLU A 120 -3.09 -11.19 7.72
N THR A 121 -4.18 -10.96 8.42
CA THR A 121 -5.17 -9.94 8.08
C THR A 121 -5.31 -8.95 9.23
N VAL A 122 -5.69 -7.71 8.91
CA VAL A 122 -5.92 -6.67 9.92
C VAL A 122 -7.42 -6.61 10.23
N ALA A 123 -7.82 -7.17 11.36
CA ALA A 123 -9.25 -7.30 11.72
C ALA A 123 -9.99 -5.94 11.77
N ASP A 124 -9.31 -4.89 12.24
CA ASP A 124 -9.88 -3.54 12.35
C ASP A 124 -10.06 -2.84 11.00
N ALA A 125 -9.40 -3.33 9.95
CA ALA A 125 -9.40 -2.71 8.62
C ALA A 125 -10.37 -3.39 7.65
N GLN A 126 -11.15 -4.38 8.06
CA GLN A 126 -12.06 -5.11 7.17
C GLN A 126 -13.18 -4.23 6.61
N SER A 127 -13.41 -4.33 5.30
CA SER A 127 -14.45 -3.59 4.58
C SER A 127 -15.88 -3.95 4.98
N LYS A 128 -16.09 -5.14 5.54
CA LYS A 128 -17.40 -5.59 6.05
C LYS A 128 -18.03 -4.66 7.08
N LYS A 129 -17.24 -3.83 7.73
CA LYS A 129 -17.69 -2.82 8.72
C LYS A 129 -18.09 -1.49 8.08
N LEU A 130 -17.89 -1.32 6.76
CA LEU A 130 -18.25 -0.09 6.05
C LEU A 130 -19.75 -0.03 5.80
N LYS A 131 -20.34 1.14 6.11
CA LYS A 131 -21.74 1.47 5.80
C LYS A 131 -21.89 2.32 4.54
N CYS A 132 -20.79 2.76 3.94
CA CYS A 132 -20.75 3.61 2.74
C CYS A 132 -20.33 2.79 1.50
N SER A 133 -20.53 3.36 0.32
CA SER A 133 -20.02 2.80 -0.92
C SER A 133 -18.49 2.71 -0.88
N TYR A 134 -17.94 1.71 -1.54
CA TYR A 134 -16.51 1.51 -1.66
C TYR A 134 -16.17 0.89 -3.01
N PHE A 135 -14.91 0.96 -3.39
CA PHE A 135 -14.37 0.36 -4.62
C PHE A 135 -12.94 -0.14 -4.36
N THR A 136 -12.41 -0.97 -5.25
CA THR A 136 -11.08 -1.54 -5.08
C THR A 136 -9.98 -0.62 -5.60
N VAL A 137 -8.77 -0.78 -5.07
CA VAL A 137 -7.58 -0.07 -5.57
C VAL A 137 -7.30 -0.44 -7.03
N GLY A 138 -7.57 -1.69 -7.43
CA GLY A 138 -7.45 -2.12 -8.82
C GLY A 138 -8.36 -1.36 -9.77
N GLU A 139 -9.64 -1.19 -9.41
CA GLU A 139 -10.58 -0.37 -10.18
C GLU A 139 -10.13 1.08 -10.26
N PHE A 140 -9.70 1.67 -9.15
CA PHE A 140 -9.15 3.02 -9.12
C PHE A 140 -7.96 3.17 -10.06
N SER A 141 -7.02 2.24 -10.01
CA SER A 141 -5.80 2.27 -10.83
C SER A 141 -6.11 2.16 -12.33
N ARG A 142 -7.07 1.32 -12.72
CA ARG A 142 -7.50 1.21 -14.13
C ARG A 142 -8.07 2.52 -14.65
N GLU A 143 -8.89 3.19 -13.87
CA GLU A 143 -9.50 4.47 -14.24
C GLU A 143 -8.50 5.62 -14.38
N ILE A 144 -7.36 5.55 -13.71
CA ILE A 144 -6.27 6.53 -13.80
C ILE A 144 -5.17 6.16 -14.77
N GLY A 145 -5.31 5.04 -15.51
CA GLY A 145 -4.43 4.66 -16.62
C GLY A 145 -3.50 3.47 -16.39
N TRP A 146 -3.76 2.62 -15.39
CA TRP A 146 -3.07 1.34 -15.26
C TRP A 146 -3.74 0.25 -16.08
N ASN A 147 -2.95 -0.50 -16.85
CA ASN A 147 -3.40 -1.68 -17.59
C ASN A 147 -2.78 -2.94 -16.97
N GLU A 148 -3.59 -3.99 -16.81
CA GLU A 148 -3.11 -5.31 -16.38
C GLU A 148 -2.30 -5.93 -17.51
N GLY A 149 -1.00 -5.90 -17.43
CA GLY A 149 -0.11 -6.43 -18.46
C GLY A 149 1.19 -5.62 -18.61
N GLU A 150 1.30 -4.53 -17.87
CA GLU A 150 2.54 -3.74 -17.74
C GLU A 150 3.30 -4.08 -16.45
#